data_4683889cbd09fcd0ad1aa17ebdaeb05f
#
_entry.id   4683889cbd09fcd0ad1aa17ebdaeb05f
#
_cell.length_a   1.000
_cell.length_b   1.000
_cell.length_c   1.000
_cell.angle_alpha   90.00
_cell.angle_beta   90.00
_cell.angle_gamma   90.00
#
_symmetry.space_group_name_H-M   'P 1'
#
loop_
_entity.id
_entity.type
_entity.pdbx_description
1 polymer ?
#
loop_
_entity_poly.entity_id
_entity_poly.type
_entity_poly.pdbx_seq_one_letter_code
_entity_poly.pdbx_strand_id
1 'polypeptide(L)'
;MKSQQIILAGIGMGSGDVITEEVRQLIEEVDCLIGAERMITSAQKIRSMNGLSMRQCEKNNRNEGVFIKEYRTEEIVSYIKEHKEHSKIGILLSGDTGFYSGAKKLKERLTEVCSDQIEIYSGISSLSYLASKVGVSWEDAKILSLHGKDMNFVQTIHRHPKTFLLLGGKDTGRHFYETLLEYGLEDVHIHVGQRMSYEDEKILSGKLCEMEAEDFEGLCAVLIENPSYCKAAGMHLKDEEFIRGKVPMTKSEVRSVSIAELELTEDAIVYDIGAGTGSVSIEIARAGEQIRVYAIEKNPEGVKLIDQNRKKFRTDGVRIIEGFAPQALEE
;
A
#
# COMPACT_ATOMS: atom_id res chain seq x y z
N MET A 1 -36.09 0.72 20.31
CA MET A 1 -34.69 0.33 20.62
C MET A 1 -33.90 1.63 20.71
N LYS A 2 -32.98 1.81 21.68
CA LYS A 2 -32.10 2.98 21.66
C LYS A 2 -31.14 2.83 20.46
N SER A 3 -31.01 3.87 19.64
CA SER A 3 -30.03 3.94 18.56
C SER A 3 -28.64 3.91 19.17
N GLN A 4 -27.73 3.07 18.62
CA GLN A 4 -26.32 3.04 18.99
C GLN A 4 -25.58 4.12 18.18
N GLN A 5 -24.62 4.80 18.79
CA GLN A 5 -23.67 5.64 18.09
C GLN A 5 -22.39 4.81 17.83
N ILE A 6 -22.04 4.65 16.56
CA ILE A 6 -20.88 3.88 16.15
C ILE A 6 -19.85 4.83 15.56
N ILE A 7 -18.62 4.81 16.08
CA ILE A 7 -17.56 5.70 15.66
C ILE A 7 -16.36 4.88 15.15
N LEU A 8 -16.01 5.09 13.89
CA LEU A 8 -14.78 4.54 13.30
C LEU A 8 -13.65 5.55 13.52
N ALA A 9 -12.65 5.20 14.31
CA ALA A 9 -11.61 6.15 14.72
C ALA A 9 -10.21 5.69 14.31
N GLY A 10 -9.47 6.57 13.63
CA GLY A 10 -8.05 6.39 13.33
C GLY A 10 -7.19 6.69 14.56
N ILE A 11 -6.50 5.70 15.09
CA ILE A 11 -5.65 5.86 16.28
C ILE A 11 -4.19 6.20 15.95
N GLY A 12 -3.89 6.59 14.74
CA GLY A 12 -2.50 6.76 14.29
C GLY A 12 -1.74 5.44 14.31
N MET A 13 -0.44 5.48 14.56
CA MET A 13 0.39 4.28 14.63
C MET A 13 0.35 3.57 16.00
N GLY A 14 -0.29 4.17 17.00
CA GLY A 14 -0.58 3.53 18.29
C GLY A 14 0.06 4.15 19.53
N SER A 15 0.93 5.16 19.40
CA SER A 15 1.39 5.95 20.56
C SER A 15 0.34 6.97 20.99
N GLY A 16 0.18 7.18 22.29
CA GLY A 16 -0.68 8.22 22.83
C GLY A 16 -0.29 9.65 22.45
N ASP A 17 0.95 9.87 22.03
CA ASP A 17 1.46 11.18 21.65
C ASP A 17 1.07 11.62 20.23
N VAL A 18 0.63 10.67 19.41
CA VAL A 18 0.25 10.91 18.01
C VAL A 18 -1.23 10.62 17.74
N ILE A 19 -2.03 10.65 18.77
CA ILE A 19 -3.48 10.53 18.69
C ILE A 19 -4.13 11.93 18.64
N THR A 20 -5.22 12.08 17.88
CA THR A 20 -5.98 13.33 17.90
C THR A 20 -6.74 13.47 19.22
N GLU A 21 -7.00 14.71 19.64
CA GLU A 21 -7.74 14.96 20.87
C GLU A 21 -9.16 14.39 20.82
N GLU A 22 -9.81 14.47 19.67
CA GLU A 22 -11.14 13.90 19.42
C GLU A 22 -11.18 12.38 19.66
N VAL A 23 -10.16 11.66 19.18
CA VAL A 23 -10.05 10.20 19.38
C VAL A 23 -9.63 9.86 20.82
N ARG A 24 -8.85 10.73 21.49
CA ARG A 24 -8.54 10.59 22.91
C ARG A 24 -9.79 10.65 23.76
N GLN A 25 -10.62 11.66 23.56
CA GLN A 25 -11.91 11.81 24.25
C GLN A 25 -12.85 10.64 23.96
N LEU A 26 -12.91 10.18 22.71
CA LEU A 26 -13.66 8.97 22.36
C LEU A 26 -13.22 7.77 23.20
N ILE A 27 -11.91 7.51 23.28
CA ILE A 27 -11.36 6.39 24.05
C ILE A 27 -11.79 6.45 25.53
N GLU A 28 -11.91 7.64 26.09
CA GLU A 28 -12.30 7.86 27.49
C GLU A 28 -13.80 7.68 27.74
N GLU A 29 -14.64 8.06 26.79
CA GLU A 29 -16.09 8.21 26.99
C GLU A 29 -16.92 7.00 26.54
N VAL A 30 -16.42 6.16 25.63
CA VAL A 30 -17.24 5.08 25.05
C VAL A 30 -17.50 3.92 25.99
N ASP A 31 -18.63 3.27 25.79
CA ASP A 31 -19.04 2.07 26.56
C ASP A 31 -18.25 0.84 26.11
N CYS A 32 -17.93 0.77 24.81
CA CYS A 32 -17.22 -0.35 24.20
C CYS A 32 -16.17 0.12 23.17
N LEU A 33 -14.97 -0.42 23.25
CA LEU A 33 -13.91 -0.25 22.26
C LEU A 33 -13.62 -1.57 21.57
N ILE A 34 -13.63 -1.57 20.22
CA ILE A 34 -13.34 -2.73 19.39
C ILE A 34 -12.13 -2.40 18.51
N GLY A 35 -11.21 -3.34 18.34
CA GLY A 35 -10.06 -3.13 17.46
C GLY A 35 -9.06 -4.27 17.54
N ALA A 36 -8.05 -4.25 16.67
CA ALA A 36 -6.94 -5.20 16.74
C ALA A 36 -6.24 -5.10 18.10
N GLU A 37 -5.65 -6.21 18.56
CA GLU A 37 -5.03 -6.31 19.90
C GLU A 37 -4.11 -5.13 20.22
N ARG A 38 -3.24 -4.73 19.28
CA ARG A 38 -2.33 -3.59 19.48
C ARG A 38 -3.07 -2.27 19.69
N MET A 39 -4.21 -2.05 19.00
CA MET A 39 -5.02 -0.82 19.13
C MET A 39 -5.71 -0.76 20.50
N ILE A 40 -6.25 -1.89 20.92
CA ILE A 40 -6.87 -2.02 22.26
C ILE A 40 -5.82 -1.82 23.36
N THR A 41 -4.62 -2.40 23.22
CA THR A 41 -3.54 -2.19 24.19
C THR A 41 -3.13 -0.72 24.29
N SER A 42 -3.05 -0.01 23.15
CA SER A 42 -2.78 1.44 23.14
C SER A 42 -3.88 2.23 23.82
N ALA A 43 -5.15 1.94 23.52
CA ALA A 43 -6.29 2.59 24.16
C ALA A 43 -6.32 2.38 25.68
N GLN A 44 -6.01 1.18 26.16
CA GLN A 44 -5.90 0.87 27.57
C GLN A 44 -4.78 1.69 28.27
N LYS A 45 -3.62 1.81 27.62
CA LYS A 45 -2.52 2.68 28.13
C LYS A 45 -2.98 4.15 28.24
N ILE A 46 -3.66 4.67 27.20
CA ILE A 46 -4.17 6.05 27.19
C ILE A 46 -5.14 6.29 28.34
N ARG A 47 -6.13 5.40 28.55
CA ARG A 47 -7.06 5.49 29.70
C ARG A 47 -6.33 5.48 31.05
N SER A 48 -5.31 4.66 31.19
CA SER A 48 -4.55 4.55 32.45
C SER A 48 -3.69 5.77 32.78
N MET A 49 -3.14 6.44 31.76
CA MET A 49 -2.29 7.64 31.94
C MET A 49 -3.07 8.85 32.42
N ASN A 50 -4.34 8.98 32.06
CA ASN A 50 -5.17 10.14 32.43
C ASN A 50 -5.79 10.05 33.84
N GLY A 51 -5.28 9.16 34.70
CA GLY A 51 -5.69 9.11 36.11
C GLY A 51 -7.12 8.63 36.33
N LEU A 52 -7.81 8.10 35.32
CA LEU A 52 -9.02 7.32 35.45
C LEU A 52 -8.69 5.90 36.01
N SER A 53 -7.71 5.89 36.93
CA SER A 53 -7.35 4.78 37.76
C SER A 53 -8.55 4.45 38.65
N MET A 54 -8.94 3.21 38.70
CA MET A 54 -9.85 2.41 39.53
C MET A 54 -10.48 3.02 40.82
N ARG A 55 -10.12 4.24 41.27
CA ARG A 55 -10.56 4.81 42.55
C ARG A 55 -11.76 5.77 42.45
N GLN A 56 -12.20 6.18 41.25
CA GLN A 56 -13.39 7.03 41.09
C GLN A 56 -14.63 6.30 40.59
N CYS A 57 -14.52 5.02 40.20
CA CYS A 57 -15.68 4.18 39.83
C CYS A 57 -16.53 3.69 41.01
N GLU A 58 -16.07 3.85 42.27
CA GLU A 58 -16.83 3.38 43.43
C GLU A 58 -18.08 4.24 43.77
N LYS A 59 -18.31 5.36 43.08
CA LYS A 59 -19.48 6.21 43.37
C LYS A 59 -20.53 6.35 42.26
N ASN A 60 -20.26 5.88 41.07
CA ASN A 60 -21.27 5.76 40.01
C ASN A 60 -21.10 4.40 39.32
N ASN A 61 -22.10 3.56 39.44
CA ASN A 61 -22.28 2.24 38.80
C ASN A 61 -22.27 2.33 37.25
N ARG A 62 -21.28 3.00 36.66
CA ARG A 62 -21.05 3.08 35.19
C ARG A 62 -19.90 2.18 34.85
N ASN A 63 -20.23 1.15 34.10
CA ASN A 63 -19.44 0.08 33.56
C ASN A 63 -17.98 0.43 33.29
N GLU A 64 -17.06 -0.42 33.77
CA GLU A 64 -15.74 -0.58 33.19
C GLU A 64 -15.93 -0.77 31.68
N GLY A 65 -15.38 0.14 30.84
CA GLY A 65 -15.57 0.07 29.40
C GLY A 65 -15.14 -1.28 28.87
N VAL A 66 -15.94 -1.87 27.98
CA VAL A 66 -15.67 -3.18 27.39
C VAL A 66 -14.61 -3.03 26.30
N PHE A 67 -13.61 -3.90 26.30
CA PHE A 67 -12.53 -3.95 25.30
C PHE A 67 -12.59 -5.25 24.52
N ILE A 68 -12.85 -5.17 23.22
CA ILE A 68 -12.97 -6.31 22.32
C ILE A 68 -11.80 -6.33 21.34
N LYS A 69 -11.00 -7.38 21.39
CA LYS A 69 -9.88 -7.61 20.47
C LYS A 69 -10.37 -8.31 19.21
N GLU A 70 -10.90 -7.54 18.26
CA GLU A 70 -11.37 -8.05 16.98
C GLU A 70 -11.08 -7.04 15.86
N TYR A 71 -10.67 -7.52 14.68
CA TYR A 71 -10.38 -6.72 13.49
C TYR A 71 -11.13 -7.19 12.23
N ARG A 72 -11.72 -8.39 12.27
CA ARG A 72 -12.47 -8.95 11.14
C ARG A 72 -13.82 -8.25 11.03
N THR A 73 -14.11 -7.70 9.86
CA THR A 73 -15.32 -6.90 9.61
C THR A 73 -16.61 -7.63 10.01
N GLU A 74 -16.76 -8.89 9.60
CA GLU A 74 -18.01 -9.63 9.84
C GLU A 74 -18.24 -9.94 11.34
N GLU A 75 -17.17 -10.23 12.06
CA GLU A 75 -17.24 -10.48 13.51
C GLU A 75 -17.58 -9.19 14.28
N ILE A 76 -17.01 -8.06 13.88
CA ILE A 76 -17.35 -6.73 14.44
C ILE A 76 -18.82 -6.42 14.21
N VAL A 77 -19.32 -6.63 12.98
CA VAL A 77 -20.72 -6.40 12.63
C VAL A 77 -21.65 -7.32 13.43
N SER A 78 -21.30 -8.61 13.59
CA SER A 78 -22.07 -9.57 14.39
C SER A 78 -22.14 -9.13 15.86
N TYR A 79 -21.00 -8.77 16.44
CA TYR A 79 -20.93 -8.27 17.81
C TYR A 79 -21.86 -7.08 18.06
N ILE A 80 -21.83 -6.07 17.17
CA ILE A 80 -22.66 -4.86 17.29
C ILE A 80 -24.16 -5.18 17.19
N LYS A 81 -24.54 -6.18 16.38
CA LYS A 81 -25.94 -6.64 16.30
C LYS A 81 -26.43 -7.30 17.57
N GLU A 82 -25.58 -8.10 18.19
CA GLU A 82 -25.92 -8.92 19.37
C GLU A 82 -25.88 -8.09 20.65
N HIS A 83 -25.06 -7.04 20.74
CA HIS A 83 -24.80 -6.24 21.94
C HIS A 83 -25.42 -4.85 21.87
N LYS A 84 -26.75 -4.78 22.02
CA LYS A 84 -27.53 -3.51 21.97
C LYS A 84 -27.54 -2.75 23.29
N GLU A 85 -26.89 -3.27 24.32
CA GLU A 85 -26.68 -2.61 25.62
C GLU A 85 -25.70 -1.43 25.55
N HIS A 86 -24.73 -1.48 24.61
CA HIS A 86 -23.79 -0.39 24.42
C HIS A 86 -24.43 0.75 23.64
N SER A 87 -24.43 1.96 24.21
CA SER A 87 -25.00 3.15 23.58
C SER A 87 -24.01 3.86 22.64
N LYS A 88 -22.71 3.81 22.98
CA LYS A 88 -21.62 4.42 22.21
C LYS A 88 -20.47 3.44 22.03
N ILE A 89 -20.17 3.09 20.78
CA ILE A 89 -19.14 2.11 20.42
C ILE A 89 -18.05 2.78 19.59
N GLY A 90 -16.80 2.68 20.02
CA GLY A 90 -15.62 3.09 19.26
C GLY A 90 -14.95 1.92 18.58
N ILE A 91 -14.70 2.01 17.27
CA ILE A 91 -13.95 1.01 16.52
C ILE A 91 -12.62 1.61 16.11
N LEU A 92 -11.54 1.08 16.68
CA LEU A 92 -10.19 1.61 16.53
C LEU A 92 -9.48 0.99 15.32
N LEU A 93 -9.03 1.86 14.42
CA LEU A 93 -8.33 1.51 13.19
C LEU A 93 -6.91 2.09 13.20
N SER A 94 -5.96 1.39 12.59
CA SER A 94 -4.57 1.86 12.50
C SER A 94 -4.44 3.02 11.52
N GLY A 95 -3.60 3.99 11.84
CA GLY A 95 -3.33 5.15 11.01
C GLY A 95 -4.51 6.10 10.91
N ASP A 96 -4.76 6.60 9.72
CA ASP A 96 -5.93 7.40 9.36
C ASP A 96 -7.02 6.52 8.75
N THR A 97 -8.27 6.83 9.03
CA THR A 97 -9.44 6.08 8.54
C THR A 97 -9.59 6.12 7.01
N GLY A 98 -9.10 7.18 6.37
CA GLY A 98 -9.12 7.35 4.91
C GLY A 98 -7.89 6.81 4.18
N PHE A 99 -6.86 6.34 4.92
CA PHE A 99 -5.57 5.97 4.34
C PHE A 99 -5.30 4.47 4.45
N TYR A 100 -5.63 3.71 3.40
CA TYR A 100 -5.45 2.24 3.34
C TYR A 100 -5.95 1.49 4.58
N SER A 101 -7.02 1.97 5.17
CA SER A 101 -7.62 1.37 6.36
C SER A 101 -8.84 0.50 6.02
N GLY A 102 -9.24 -0.36 6.95
CA GLY A 102 -10.47 -1.14 6.86
C GLY A 102 -11.77 -0.32 7.00
N ALA A 103 -11.70 1.00 7.25
CA ALA A 103 -12.86 1.84 7.56
C ALA A 103 -13.92 1.83 6.46
N LYS A 104 -13.52 1.91 5.18
CA LYS A 104 -14.45 1.93 4.05
C LYS A 104 -15.32 0.67 4.02
N LYS A 105 -14.70 -0.51 4.02
CA LYS A 105 -15.41 -1.79 4.00
C LYS A 105 -16.29 -1.97 5.23
N LEU A 106 -15.78 -1.60 6.40
CA LEU A 106 -16.51 -1.71 7.65
C LEU A 106 -17.74 -0.78 7.67
N LYS A 107 -17.58 0.48 7.21
CA LYS A 107 -18.69 1.44 7.07
C LYS A 107 -19.78 0.90 6.14
N GLU A 108 -19.41 0.42 4.96
CA GLU A 108 -20.34 -0.17 3.99
C GLU A 108 -21.15 -1.29 4.63
N ARG A 109 -20.48 -2.25 5.30
CA ARG A 109 -21.15 -3.38 5.97
C ARG A 109 -22.03 -2.94 7.14
N LEU A 110 -21.59 -1.98 7.94
CA LEU A 110 -22.42 -1.45 9.04
C LEU A 110 -23.65 -0.73 8.52
N THR A 111 -23.51 0.05 7.44
CA THR A 111 -24.64 0.77 6.84
C THR A 111 -25.70 -0.19 6.27
N GLU A 112 -25.31 -1.35 5.74
CA GLU A 112 -26.23 -2.36 5.23
C GLU A 112 -27.07 -3.04 6.33
N VAL A 113 -26.54 -3.13 7.55
CA VAL A 113 -27.10 -3.97 8.61
C VAL A 113 -27.59 -3.20 9.83
N CYS A 114 -27.20 -1.96 9.99
CA CYS A 114 -27.55 -1.11 11.11
C CYS A 114 -28.17 0.21 10.60
N SER A 115 -29.28 0.61 11.22
CA SER A 115 -29.86 1.96 11.04
C SER A 115 -29.22 3.00 11.97
N ASP A 116 -28.11 2.63 12.60
CA ASP A 116 -27.44 3.41 13.62
C ASP A 116 -26.62 4.56 13.00
N GLN A 117 -26.36 5.60 13.76
CA GLN A 117 -25.52 6.72 13.33
C GLN A 117 -24.05 6.27 13.30
N ILE A 118 -23.41 6.40 12.14
CA ILE A 118 -22.00 6.08 11.95
C ILE A 118 -21.21 7.38 11.74
N GLU A 119 -20.25 7.62 12.61
CA GLU A 119 -19.31 8.74 12.52
C GLU A 119 -17.90 8.24 12.22
N ILE A 120 -17.07 9.11 11.65
CA ILE A 120 -15.67 8.79 11.31
C ILE A 120 -14.77 9.88 11.87
N TYR A 121 -13.81 9.47 12.71
CA TYR A 121 -12.77 10.34 13.25
C TYR A 121 -11.44 10.02 12.58
N SER A 122 -10.76 11.07 12.13
CA SER A 122 -9.46 10.95 11.46
C SER A 122 -8.35 10.59 12.44
N GLY A 123 -7.29 9.98 11.92
CA GLY A 123 -6.04 9.76 12.63
C GLY A 123 -4.84 10.26 11.83
N ILE A 124 -3.66 10.21 12.42
CA ILE A 124 -2.42 10.55 11.71
C ILE A 124 -2.01 9.35 10.85
N SER A 125 -1.91 9.55 9.54
CA SER A 125 -1.45 8.50 8.62
C SER A 125 0.05 8.24 8.76
N SER A 126 0.49 7.02 8.41
CA SER A 126 1.92 6.69 8.34
C SER A 126 2.69 7.58 7.35
N LEU A 127 2.04 8.02 6.28
CA LEU A 127 2.60 8.97 5.32
C LEU A 127 2.89 10.32 5.99
N SER A 128 1.88 10.94 6.61
CA SER A 128 2.05 12.24 7.27
C SER A 128 3.09 12.18 8.38
N TYR A 129 3.11 11.07 9.14
CA TYR A 129 4.05 10.88 10.23
C TYR A 129 5.50 10.74 9.71
N LEU A 130 5.74 9.82 8.75
CA LEU A 130 7.08 9.63 8.18
C LEU A 130 7.59 10.92 7.53
N ALA A 131 6.77 11.55 6.70
CA ALA A 131 7.12 12.79 6.02
C ALA A 131 7.52 13.91 6.99
N SER A 132 6.79 14.06 8.11
CA SER A 132 7.14 15.03 9.15
C SER A 132 8.46 14.72 9.84
N LYS A 133 8.74 13.45 10.13
CA LYS A 133 9.97 13.00 10.78
C LYS A 133 11.23 13.25 9.93
N VAL A 134 11.10 13.11 8.61
CA VAL A 134 12.22 13.31 7.68
C VAL A 134 12.25 14.71 7.05
N GLY A 135 11.26 15.55 7.34
CA GLY A 135 11.20 16.93 6.85
C GLY A 135 10.91 17.07 5.36
N VAL A 136 10.21 16.09 4.78
CA VAL A 136 9.89 16.04 3.33
C VAL A 136 8.41 16.32 3.10
N SER A 137 8.08 17.26 2.20
CA SER A 137 6.71 17.47 1.72
C SER A 137 6.24 16.28 0.88
N TRP A 138 4.98 15.87 1.05
CA TRP A 138 4.41 14.70 0.36
C TRP A 138 3.24 15.02 -0.58
N GLU A 139 2.90 16.30 -0.77
CA GLU A 139 1.77 16.74 -1.61
C GLU A 139 1.87 16.31 -3.08
N ASP A 140 3.10 16.13 -3.58
CA ASP A 140 3.43 15.67 -4.93
C ASP A 140 3.81 14.18 -5.00
N ALA A 141 3.64 13.45 -3.90
CA ALA A 141 3.99 12.04 -3.84
C ALA A 141 2.90 11.14 -4.46
N LYS A 142 3.32 10.22 -5.32
CA LYS A 142 2.47 9.08 -5.72
C LYS A 142 2.39 8.09 -4.57
N ILE A 143 1.19 7.61 -4.28
CA ILE A 143 0.95 6.74 -3.12
C ILE A 143 0.57 5.35 -3.59
N LEU A 144 1.28 4.34 -3.11
CA LEU A 144 1.04 2.92 -3.38
C LEU A 144 0.95 2.11 -2.08
N SER A 145 0.34 0.94 -2.17
CA SER A 145 0.36 -0.04 -1.09
C SER A 145 0.62 -1.43 -1.66
N LEU A 146 1.74 -2.01 -1.27
CA LEU A 146 2.10 -3.39 -1.62
C LEU A 146 1.53 -4.40 -0.63
N HIS A 147 0.81 -3.94 0.39
CA HIS A 147 0.24 -4.81 1.41
C HIS A 147 -0.86 -5.70 0.82
N GLY A 148 -0.57 -7.00 0.65
CA GLY A 148 -1.50 -7.99 0.13
C GLY A 148 -1.91 -7.79 -1.34
N LYS A 149 -1.15 -7.03 -2.12
CA LYS A 149 -1.42 -6.76 -3.53
C LYS A 149 -0.17 -6.97 -4.37
N ASP A 150 -0.34 -7.61 -5.52
CA ASP A 150 0.66 -7.62 -6.59
C ASP A 150 0.46 -6.35 -7.44
N MET A 151 1.37 -5.40 -7.29
CA MET A 151 1.33 -4.11 -8.00
C MET A 151 2.69 -3.79 -8.61
N ASN A 152 2.67 -3.12 -9.76
CA ASN A 152 3.87 -2.56 -10.34
C ASN A 152 4.29 -1.32 -9.53
N PHE A 153 5.54 -1.23 -9.14
CA PHE A 153 6.06 -0.11 -8.36
C PHE A 153 7.33 0.51 -8.94
N VAL A 154 8.13 -0.25 -9.66
CA VAL A 154 9.38 0.24 -10.28
C VAL A 154 9.09 1.36 -11.28
N GLN A 155 8.12 1.13 -12.18
CA GLN A 155 7.73 2.12 -13.18
C GLN A 155 7.16 3.38 -12.53
N THR A 156 6.36 3.22 -11.46
CA THR A 156 5.84 4.36 -10.70
C THR A 156 6.99 5.17 -10.09
N ILE A 157 7.94 4.53 -9.40
CA ILE A 157 9.11 5.22 -8.83
C ILE A 157 9.94 5.89 -9.94
N HIS A 158 10.09 5.23 -11.08
CA HIS A 158 10.83 5.80 -12.22
C HIS A 158 10.16 7.04 -12.82
N ARG A 159 8.84 7.15 -12.75
CA ARG A 159 8.07 8.24 -13.39
C ARG A 159 7.74 9.41 -12.47
N HIS A 160 7.85 9.24 -11.17
CA HIS A 160 7.48 10.27 -10.20
C HIS A 160 8.67 10.79 -9.40
N PRO A 161 8.69 12.09 -9.08
CA PRO A 161 9.75 12.68 -8.25
C PRO A 161 9.71 12.14 -6.83
N LYS A 162 8.51 11.79 -6.35
CA LYS A 162 8.30 11.18 -5.02
C LYS A 162 7.30 10.04 -5.09
N THR A 163 7.57 9.00 -4.33
CA THR A 163 6.65 7.85 -4.20
C THR A 163 6.62 7.41 -2.74
N PHE A 164 5.42 7.25 -2.19
CA PHE A 164 5.22 6.65 -0.87
C PHE A 164 4.66 5.25 -1.03
N LEU A 165 5.22 4.28 -0.29
CA LEU A 165 4.76 2.89 -0.29
C LEU A 165 4.54 2.38 1.12
N LEU A 166 3.44 1.67 1.30
CA LEU A 166 3.25 0.80 2.45
C LEU A 166 3.78 -0.60 2.09
N LEU A 167 4.82 -1.00 2.80
CA LEU A 167 5.34 -2.36 2.74
C LEU A 167 4.70 -3.17 3.88
N GLY A 168 4.23 -4.36 3.59
CA GLY A 168 3.61 -5.19 4.61
C GLY A 168 3.49 -6.63 4.12
N GLY A 169 3.72 -7.57 5.03
CA GLY A 169 3.76 -8.98 4.73
C GLY A 169 5.18 -9.54 4.85
N LYS A 170 5.23 -10.87 4.91
CA LYS A 170 6.49 -11.61 4.96
C LYS A 170 7.19 -11.43 3.61
N ASP A 171 8.47 -11.14 3.64
CA ASP A 171 9.35 -11.01 2.48
C ASP A 171 9.08 -9.84 1.51
N THR A 172 8.01 -9.02 1.72
CA THR A 172 7.68 -7.90 0.83
C THR A 172 8.80 -6.85 0.79
N GLY A 173 9.41 -6.55 1.94
CA GLY A 173 10.50 -5.58 2.04
C GLY A 173 11.75 -6.02 1.28
N ARG A 174 12.16 -7.28 1.44
CA ARG A 174 13.29 -7.87 0.72
C ARG A 174 13.03 -7.87 -0.79
N HIS A 175 11.86 -8.32 -1.24
CA HIS A 175 11.48 -8.29 -2.65
C HIS A 175 11.51 -6.86 -3.22
N PHE A 176 11.00 -5.89 -2.49
CA PHE A 176 11.05 -4.48 -2.86
C PHE A 176 12.49 -4.01 -3.08
N TYR A 177 13.38 -4.23 -2.11
CA TYR A 177 14.78 -3.84 -2.17
C TYR A 177 15.51 -4.48 -3.36
N GLU A 178 15.42 -5.81 -3.49
CA GLU A 178 16.08 -6.57 -4.56
C GLU A 178 15.59 -6.15 -5.95
N THR A 179 14.27 -5.90 -6.08
CA THR A 179 13.68 -5.46 -7.34
C THR A 179 14.18 -4.08 -7.75
N LEU A 180 14.28 -3.12 -6.83
CA LEU A 180 14.80 -1.79 -7.16
C LEU A 180 16.25 -1.86 -7.64
N LEU A 181 17.10 -2.69 -7.03
CA LEU A 181 18.47 -2.93 -7.49
C LEU A 181 18.49 -3.59 -8.87
N GLU A 182 17.66 -4.62 -9.08
CA GLU A 182 17.54 -5.33 -10.36
C GLU A 182 17.21 -4.40 -11.53
N TYR A 183 16.39 -3.38 -11.28
CA TYR A 183 15.96 -2.40 -12.28
C TYR A 183 16.81 -1.11 -12.30
N GLY A 184 17.97 -1.09 -11.64
CA GLY A 184 18.92 0.02 -11.69
C GLY A 184 18.36 1.32 -11.06
N LEU A 185 17.72 1.21 -9.90
CA LEU A 185 17.22 2.33 -9.11
C LEU A 185 18.03 2.55 -7.81
N GLU A 186 19.28 2.13 -7.79
CA GLU A 186 20.17 2.22 -6.64
C GLU A 186 20.46 3.64 -6.14
N ASP A 187 20.31 4.65 -7.00
CA ASP A 187 20.60 6.08 -6.68
C ASP A 187 19.41 6.85 -6.10
N VAL A 188 18.21 6.24 -6.00
CA VAL A 188 17.08 6.90 -5.36
C VAL A 188 17.37 7.13 -3.87
N HIS A 189 16.89 8.24 -3.33
CA HIS A 189 16.96 8.51 -1.91
C HIS A 189 15.73 7.97 -1.21
N ILE A 190 15.93 7.16 -0.18
CA ILE A 190 14.84 6.46 0.51
C ILE A 190 14.83 6.83 1.98
N HIS A 191 13.62 7.10 2.49
CA HIS A 191 13.33 7.23 3.90
C HIS A 191 12.48 6.04 4.32
N VAL A 192 12.95 5.29 5.31
CA VAL A 192 12.29 4.10 5.82
C VAL A 192 11.80 4.35 7.23
N GLY A 193 10.51 4.13 7.48
CA GLY A 193 9.93 4.17 8.82
C GLY A 193 9.48 2.79 9.26
N GLN A 194 10.17 2.20 10.23
CA GLN A 194 9.82 0.93 10.85
C GLN A 194 9.21 1.17 12.22
N ARG A 195 8.13 0.44 12.56
CA ARG A 195 7.46 0.48 13.87
C ARG A 195 7.24 1.91 14.39
N MET A 196 6.86 2.79 13.48
CA MET A 196 6.67 4.23 13.74
C MET A 196 5.73 4.47 14.94
N SER A 197 6.11 5.41 15.79
CA SER A 197 5.49 5.79 17.06
C SER A 197 5.58 4.75 18.20
N TYR A 198 6.21 3.62 18.01
CA TYR A 198 6.50 2.67 19.10
C TYR A 198 7.83 3.02 19.77
N GLU A 199 8.08 2.43 20.94
CA GLU A 199 9.34 2.66 21.71
C GLU A 199 10.59 2.25 20.94
N ASP A 200 10.46 1.30 20.02
CA ASP A 200 11.50 0.81 19.12
C ASP A 200 11.38 1.36 17.69
N GLU A 201 10.86 2.59 17.57
CA GLU A 201 10.79 3.30 16.28
C GLU A 201 12.17 3.43 15.65
N LYS A 202 12.28 3.06 14.38
CA LYS A 202 13.49 3.24 13.59
C LYS A 202 13.16 4.02 12.33
N ILE A 203 13.86 5.15 12.13
CA ILE A 203 13.76 5.95 10.90
C ILE A 203 15.14 6.04 10.28
N LEU A 204 15.25 5.55 9.04
CA LEU A 204 16.48 5.55 8.27
C LEU A 204 16.30 6.43 7.04
N SER A 205 17.42 7.03 6.60
CA SER A 205 17.46 7.84 5.37
C SER A 205 18.80 7.67 4.69
N GLY A 206 18.80 7.47 3.39
CA GLY A 206 19.99 7.31 2.58
C GLY A 206 19.68 6.90 1.14
N LYS A 207 20.72 6.69 0.34
CA LYS A 207 20.56 6.09 -0.98
C LYS A 207 20.28 4.60 -0.84
N LEU A 208 19.53 4.03 -1.78
CA LEU A 208 19.23 2.60 -1.77
C LEU A 208 20.51 1.74 -1.75
N CYS A 209 21.56 2.14 -2.49
CA CYS A 209 22.85 1.43 -2.52
C CYS A 209 23.61 1.45 -1.19
N GLU A 210 23.20 2.26 -0.22
CA GLU A 210 23.78 2.39 1.13
C GLU A 210 22.98 1.60 2.18
N MET A 211 21.87 0.95 1.77
CA MET A 211 20.94 0.21 2.62
C MET A 211 21.05 -1.31 2.39
N GLU A 212 20.47 -2.06 3.32
CA GLU A 212 20.39 -3.52 3.27
C GLU A 212 18.93 -3.98 3.23
N ALA A 213 18.67 -5.20 2.77
CA ALA A 213 17.31 -5.75 2.67
C ALA A 213 16.58 -5.76 4.03
N GLU A 214 17.33 -5.95 5.11
CA GLU A 214 16.87 -5.98 6.50
C GLU A 214 16.28 -4.64 6.95
N ASP A 215 16.67 -3.53 6.32
CA ASP A 215 16.13 -2.19 6.60
C ASP A 215 14.67 -2.02 6.14
N PHE A 216 14.16 -2.95 5.34
CA PHE A 216 12.80 -2.93 4.80
C PHE A 216 11.88 -4.00 5.41
N GLU A 217 12.32 -4.73 6.41
CA GLU A 217 11.56 -5.83 7.00
C GLU A 217 10.48 -5.35 7.99
N GLY A 218 9.45 -6.17 8.14
CA GLY A 218 8.38 -5.97 9.13
C GLY A 218 7.33 -4.94 8.73
N LEU A 219 6.77 -4.26 9.74
CA LEU A 219 5.79 -3.20 9.55
C LEU A 219 6.51 -1.91 9.16
N CYS A 220 6.57 -1.66 7.88
CA CYS A 220 7.42 -0.63 7.28
C CYS A 220 6.66 0.22 6.28
N ALA A 221 6.98 1.50 6.23
CA ALA A 221 6.59 2.43 5.19
C ALA A 221 7.82 3.12 4.63
N VAL A 222 7.81 3.42 3.34
CA VAL A 222 8.92 4.10 2.67
C VAL A 222 8.42 5.33 1.92
N LEU A 223 9.22 6.40 1.98
CA LEU A 223 9.09 7.59 1.14
C LEU A 223 10.35 7.69 0.28
N ILE A 224 10.17 7.73 -1.03
CA ILE A 224 11.25 7.73 -2.01
C ILE A 224 11.29 9.06 -2.72
N GLU A 225 12.47 9.65 -2.81
CA GLU A 225 12.75 10.80 -3.67
C GLU A 225 13.62 10.35 -4.84
N ASN A 226 13.12 10.55 -6.06
CA ASN A 226 13.85 10.22 -7.29
C ASN A 226 14.24 11.49 -8.04
N PRO A 227 15.46 12.00 -7.89
CA PRO A 227 15.91 13.20 -8.57
C PRO A 227 16.04 13.02 -10.09
N SER A 228 16.16 11.76 -10.54
CA SER A 228 16.34 11.38 -11.94
C SER A 228 15.06 10.76 -12.55
N TYR A 229 13.88 11.15 -12.06
CA TYR A 229 12.63 10.61 -12.59
C TYR A 229 12.41 10.94 -14.06
N CYS A 230 11.74 10.04 -14.76
CA CYS A 230 11.46 10.19 -16.19
C CYS A 230 10.35 11.22 -16.44
N LYS A 231 10.68 12.35 -17.03
CA LYS A 231 9.72 13.41 -17.42
C LYS A 231 9.04 13.17 -18.76
N ALA A 232 9.40 12.09 -19.47
CA ALA A 232 8.83 11.82 -20.78
C ALA A 232 7.34 11.49 -20.69
N ALA A 233 6.52 12.25 -21.40
CA ALA A 233 5.08 11.98 -21.50
C ALA A 233 4.74 10.89 -22.52
N GLY A 234 5.67 10.54 -23.42
CA GLY A 234 5.45 9.57 -24.49
C GLY A 234 5.81 8.14 -24.11
N MET A 235 5.08 7.18 -24.66
CA MET A 235 5.35 5.75 -24.51
C MET A 235 6.29 5.22 -25.60
N HIS A 236 6.32 5.91 -26.75
CA HIS A 236 7.01 5.48 -27.95
C HIS A 236 8.53 5.45 -27.76
N LEU A 237 9.14 4.34 -28.16
CA LEU A 237 10.57 4.10 -28.15
C LEU A 237 11.06 3.84 -29.59
N LYS A 238 12.21 4.41 -29.93
CA LYS A 238 12.83 4.14 -31.25
C LYS A 238 13.42 2.75 -31.27
N ASP A 239 13.51 2.16 -32.45
CA ASP A 239 14.07 0.82 -32.63
C ASP A 239 15.52 0.69 -32.11
N GLU A 240 16.30 1.77 -32.18
CA GLU A 240 17.70 1.82 -31.76
C GLU A 240 17.85 1.81 -30.23
N GLU A 241 16.79 2.13 -29.50
CA GLU A 241 16.82 2.14 -28.04
C GLU A 241 16.74 0.72 -27.45
N PHE A 242 16.20 -0.26 -28.20
CA PHE A 242 16.08 -1.63 -27.73
C PHE A 242 17.41 -2.40 -27.84
N ILE A 243 17.63 -3.27 -26.84
CA ILE A 243 18.66 -4.30 -26.91
C ILE A 243 18.17 -5.34 -27.92
N ARG A 244 18.98 -5.62 -28.93
CA ARG A 244 18.62 -6.48 -30.06
C ARG A 244 19.57 -7.66 -30.18
N GLY A 245 19.05 -8.76 -30.71
CA GLY A 245 19.78 -9.96 -31.08
C GLY A 245 19.38 -10.44 -32.47
N LYS A 246 19.33 -11.73 -32.67
CA LYS A 246 18.91 -12.36 -33.93
C LYS A 246 17.40 -12.54 -34.04
N VAL A 247 16.68 -12.36 -32.93
CA VAL A 247 15.22 -12.46 -32.89
C VAL A 247 14.59 -11.24 -33.61
N PRO A 248 13.58 -11.46 -34.46
CA PRO A 248 12.87 -10.36 -35.11
C PRO A 248 12.26 -9.39 -34.11
N MET A 249 12.18 -8.12 -34.49
CA MET A 249 11.53 -7.07 -33.72
C MET A 249 10.51 -6.33 -34.57
N THR A 250 9.33 -6.08 -34.05
CA THR A 250 8.30 -5.25 -34.67
C THR A 250 8.79 -3.82 -34.80
N LYS A 251 8.69 -3.25 -36.00
CA LYS A 251 9.12 -1.87 -36.27
C LYS A 251 8.30 -0.85 -35.53
N SER A 252 8.95 0.28 -35.18
CA SER A 252 8.36 1.31 -34.32
C SER A 252 7.01 1.83 -34.81
N GLU A 253 6.85 2.04 -36.12
CA GLU A 253 5.61 2.53 -36.72
C GLU A 253 4.47 1.50 -36.58
N VAL A 254 4.78 0.21 -36.83
CA VAL A 254 3.81 -0.89 -36.70
C VAL A 254 3.44 -1.08 -35.22
N ARG A 255 4.42 -1.02 -34.31
CA ARG A 255 4.20 -1.09 -32.87
C ARG A 255 3.23 -0.01 -32.40
N SER A 256 3.50 1.25 -32.78
CA SER A 256 2.68 2.39 -32.37
C SER A 256 1.23 2.26 -32.82
N VAL A 257 1.00 1.85 -34.06
CA VAL A 257 -0.37 1.62 -34.58
C VAL A 257 -1.04 0.45 -33.83
N SER A 258 -0.34 -0.68 -33.69
CA SER A 258 -0.88 -1.85 -33.01
C SER A 258 -1.29 -1.56 -31.57
N ILE A 259 -0.48 -0.79 -30.83
CA ILE A 259 -0.77 -0.45 -29.42
C ILE A 259 -1.95 0.55 -29.35
N ALA A 260 -2.03 1.51 -30.28
CA ALA A 260 -3.15 2.46 -30.33
C ALA A 260 -4.49 1.75 -30.52
N GLU A 261 -4.54 0.72 -31.39
CA GLU A 261 -5.75 -0.05 -31.68
C GLU A 261 -6.20 -0.97 -30.52
N LEU A 262 -5.34 -1.18 -29.50
CA LEU A 262 -5.70 -1.98 -28.33
C LEU A 262 -6.62 -1.25 -27.33
N GLU A 263 -6.76 0.07 -27.44
CA GLU A 263 -7.59 0.90 -26.55
C GLU A 263 -7.36 0.58 -25.03
N LEU A 264 -6.10 0.55 -24.60
CA LEU A 264 -5.69 0.09 -23.28
C LEU A 264 -6.28 0.93 -22.15
N THR A 265 -6.75 0.28 -21.08
CA THR A 265 -7.04 0.91 -19.79
C THR A 265 -5.80 0.96 -18.92
N GLU A 266 -5.79 1.83 -17.87
CA GLU A 266 -4.63 2.01 -16.96
C GLU A 266 -4.20 0.74 -16.22
N ASP A 267 -5.09 -0.24 -16.08
CA ASP A 267 -4.92 -1.51 -15.36
C ASP A 267 -5.08 -2.74 -16.27
N ALA A 268 -4.93 -2.55 -17.57
CA ALA A 268 -5.11 -3.60 -18.56
C ALA A 268 -4.21 -4.82 -18.29
N ILE A 269 -4.73 -6.01 -18.58
CA ILE A 269 -3.96 -7.26 -18.62
C ILE A 269 -3.85 -7.67 -20.07
N VAL A 270 -2.62 -7.79 -20.58
CA VAL A 270 -2.34 -8.08 -21.99
C VAL A 270 -1.46 -9.31 -22.12
N TYR A 271 -1.79 -10.15 -23.11
CA TYR A 271 -0.96 -11.30 -23.49
C TYR A 271 -0.30 -11.02 -24.83
N ASP A 272 1.05 -10.93 -24.83
CA ASP A 272 1.89 -10.78 -26.04
C ASP A 272 2.47 -12.12 -26.40
N ILE A 273 1.86 -12.77 -27.39
CA ILE A 273 2.21 -14.15 -27.81
C ILE A 273 3.26 -14.10 -28.93
N GLY A 274 4.44 -14.63 -28.64
CA GLY A 274 5.60 -14.52 -29.53
C GLY A 274 6.28 -13.18 -29.37
N ALA A 275 6.49 -12.77 -28.13
CA ALA A 275 6.98 -11.43 -27.76
C ALA A 275 8.34 -11.03 -28.34
N GLY A 276 9.15 -11.98 -28.79
CA GLY A 276 10.41 -11.76 -29.47
C GLY A 276 11.41 -10.97 -28.61
N THR A 277 11.72 -9.75 -28.99
CA THR A 277 12.58 -8.83 -28.21
C THR A 277 11.86 -8.16 -27.05
N GLY A 278 10.55 -8.36 -26.92
CA GLY A 278 9.68 -7.68 -25.95
C GLY A 278 9.34 -6.23 -26.32
N SER A 279 9.62 -5.79 -27.52
CA SER A 279 9.43 -4.38 -27.88
C SER A 279 7.97 -3.91 -27.78
N VAL A 280 7.02 -4.76 -28.16
CA VAL A 280 5.58 -4.50 -28.03
C VAL A 280 5.18 -4.54 -26.56
N SER A 281 5.57 -5.61 -25.84
CA SER A 281 5.31 -5.77 -24.41
C SER A 281 5.78 -4.57 -23.58
N ILE A 282 6.99 -4.05 -23.85
CA ILE A 282 7.59 -2.92 -23.16
C ILE A 282 6.78 -1.63 -23.39
N GLU A 283 6.44 -1.30 -24.64
CA GLU A 283 5.65 -0.09 -24.92
C GLU A 283 4.22 -0.19 -24.38
N ILE A 284 3.60 -1.38 -24.42
CA ILE A 284 2.30 -1.60 -23.75
C ILE A 284 2.41 -1.34 -22.24
N ALA A 285 3.40 -1.92 -21.57
CA ALA A 285 3.60 -1.71 -20.13
C ALA A 285 3.87 -0.23 -19.79
N ARG A 286 4.51 0.53 -20.70
CA ARG A 286 4.73 1.96 -20.53
C ARG A 286 3.47 2.80 -20.72
N ALA A 287 2.40 2.27 -21.27
CA ALA A 287 1.14 2.98 -21.47
C ALA A 287 0.43 3.31 -20.14
N GLY A 288 0.58 2.48 -19.12
CA GLY A 288 0.00 2.73 -17.79
C GLY A 288 0.83 2.08 -16.68
N GLU A 289 0.87 2.71 -15.52
CA GLU A 289 1.71 2.25 -14.41
C GLU A 289 1.27 0.90 -13.83
N GLN A 290 0.00 0.53 -13.99
CA GLN A 290 -0.56 -0.72 -13.46
C GLN A 290 -0.90 -1.74 -14.55
N ILE A 291 -0.52 -1.48 -15.80
CA ILE A 291 -0.67 -2.45 -16.91
C ILE A 291 0.25 -3.64 -16.65
N ARG A 292 -0.30 -4.84 -16.83
CA ARG A 292 0.43 -6.10 -16.78
C ARG A 292 0.46 -6.75 -18.14
N VAL A 293 1.66 -7.08 -18.59
CA VAL A 293 1.88 -7.75 -19.88
C VAL A 293 2.52 -9.10 -19.65
N TYR A 294 1.82 -10.15 -20.00
CA TYR A 294 2.39 -11.50 -20.03
C TYR A 294 3.04 -11.72 -21.38
N ALA A 295 4.37 -11.60 -21.42
CA ALA A 295 5.19 -11.77 -22.60
C ALA A 295 5.56 -13.25 -22.76
N ILE A 296 4.89 -13.95 -23.68
CA ILE A 296 5.10 -15.38 -23.91
C ILE A 296 6.07 -15.54 -25.07
N GLU A 297 7.21 -16.18 -24.80
CA GLU A 297 8.26 -16.42 -25.79
C GLU A 297 8.89 -17.81 -25.60
N LYS A 298 9.04 -18.55 -26.71
CA LYS A 298 9.62 -19.90 -26.73
C LYS A 298 11.13 -19.92 -26.96
N ASN A 299 11.66 -18.85 -27.57
CA ASN A 299 13.08 -18.77 -27.91
C ASN A 299 13.86 -18.24 -26.70
N PRO A 300 14.82 -19.00 -26.13
CA PRO A 300 15.62 -18.54 -24.99
C PRO A 300 16.37 -17.22 -25.23
N GLU A 301 16.80 -16.94 -26.49
CA GLU A 301 17.38 -15.65 -26.84
C GLU A 301 16.34 -14.52 -26.71
N GLY A 302 15.10 -14.77 -27.15
CA GLY A 302 13.99 -13.82 -26.98
C GLY A 302 13.67 -13.57 -25.51
N VAL A 303 13.53 -14.61 -24.70
CA VAL A 303 13.31 -14.52 -23.24
C VAL A 303 14.40 -13.65 -22.60
N LYS A 304 15.67 -13.87 -22.92
CA LYS A 304 16.78 -13.06 -22.41
C LYS A 304 16.69 -11.60 -22.87
N LEU A 305 16.31 -11.34 -24.11
CA LEU A 305 16.15 -9.98 -24.64
C LEU A 305 14.99 -9.24 -23.97
N ILE A 306 13.86 -9.92 -23.74
CA ILE A 306 12.73 -9.35 -22.99
C ILE A 306 13.18 -8.94 -21.59
N ASP A 307 13.91 -9.81 -20.86
CA ASP A 307 14.41 -9.53 -19.52
C ASP A 307 15.36 -8.31 -19.49
N GLN A 308 16.30 -8.26 -20.43
CA GLN A 308 17.21 -7.13 -20.56
C GLN A 308 16.49 -5.81 -20.89
N ASN A 309 15.51 -5.86 -21.78
CA ASN A 309 14.75 -4.68 -22.17
C ASN A 309 13.81 -4.21 -21.07
N ARG A 310 13.07 -5.09 -20.38
CA ARG A 310 12.19 -4.67 -19.27
C ARG A 310 12.99 -4.00 -18.13
N LYS A 311 14.19 -4.47 -17.84
CA LYS A 311 15.10 -3.85 -16.86
C LYS A 311 15.59 -2.49 -17.34
N LYS A 312 16.06 -2.41 -18.58
CA LYS A 312 16.53 -1.17 -19.20
C LYS A 312 15.48 -0.07 -19.20
N PHE A 313 14.23 -0.42 -19.50
CA PHE A 313 13.13 0.53 -19.57
C PHE A 313 12.32 0.64 -18.28
N ARG A 314 12.73 -0.08 -17.22
CA ARG A 314 12.11 -0.05 -15.89
C ARG A 314 10.61 -0.36 -15.93
N THR A 315 10.25 -1.41 -16.67
CA THR A 315 8.87 -1.86 -16.88
C THR A 315 8.61 -3.17 -16.13
N ASP A 316 8.41 -3.09 -14.81
CA ASP A 316 8.12 -4.22 -13.95
C ASP A 316 6.74 -4.85 -14.20
N GLY A 317 5.88 -4.18 -14.97
CA GLY A 317 4.62 -4.74 -15.46
C GLY A 317 4.77 -5.84 -16.51
N VAL A 318 5.98 -6.06 -17.08
CA VAL A 318 6.23 -7.13 -18.05
C VAL A 318 6.63 -8.42 -17.31
N ARG A 319 5.74 -9.42 -17.39
CA ARG A 319 5.90 -10.78 -16.85
C ARG A 319 6.30 -11.73 -17.98
N ILE A 320 7.43 -12.41 -17.84
CA ILE A 320 7.94 -13.32 -18.88
C ILE A 320 7.42 -14.72 -18.61
N ILE A 321 6.85 -15.34 -19.65
CA ILE A 321 6.47 -16.77 -19.64
C ILE A 321 7.24 -17.46 -20.76
N GLU A 322 8.20 -18.30 -20.40
CA GLU A 322 8.94 -19.12 -21.36
C GLU A 322 8.10 -20.32 -21.78
N GLY A 323 7.71 -20.41 -23.06
CA GLY A 323 6.91 -21.53 -23.54
C GLY A 323 6.20 -21.28 -24.83
N PHE A 324 5.39 -22.26 -25.21
CA PHE A 324 4.53 -22.23 -26.39
C PHE A 324 3.09 -21.91 -25.99
N ALA A 325 2.41 -21.04 -26.75
CA ALA A 325 0.96 -20.95 -26.69
C ALA A 325 0.32 -22.10 -27.52
N PRO A 326 -0.83 -22.70 -27.06
CA PRO A 326 -1.61 -22.25 -25.92
C PRO A 326 -1.15 -22.75 -24.56
N GLN A 327 -0.24 -23.72 -24.46
CA GLN A 327 0.11 -24.38 -23.19
C GLN A 327 0.60 -23.39 -22.12
N ALA A 328 1.41 -22.42 -22.51
CA ALA A 328 1.90 -21.36 -21.61
C ALA A 328 0.81 -20.37 -21.14
N LEU A 329 -0.43 -20.51 -21.59
CA LEU A 329 -1.58 -19.70 -21.12
C LEU A 329 -2.37 -20.39 -20.00
N GLU A 330 -2.01 -21.64 -19.66
CA GLU A 330 -2.69 -22.43 -18.62
C GLU A 330 -2.02 -22.25 -17.24
N GLU A 331 -0.86 -21.63 -17.19
CA GLU A 331 -0.10 -21.27 -15.96
C GLU A 331 -0.50 -19.88 -15.45
#